data_8807c177d37ccc28817aea8e45f4140d
#
_entry.id   8807c177d37ccc28817aea8e45f4140d
#
_cell.length_a   1.000
_cell.length_b   1.000
_cell.length_c   1.000
_cell.angle_alpha   90.00
_cell.angle_beta   90.00
_cell.angle_gamma   90.00
#
_symmetry.space_group_name_H-M   'P 1'
#
loop_
_entity.id
_entity.type
_entity.pdbx_description
1 polymer ?
#
loop_
_entity_poly.entity_id
_entity_poly.type
_entity_poly.pdbx_seq_one_letter_code
_entity_poly.pdbx_strand_id
1 'polypeptide(L)'
;MKRKQALSFYLAGTFGQILLVSLLVWLLRVGGVRVDYGTPIGLFTLILGGLSSAIWGGYVSIRYHHSSFKQLVRDFFQVKQPLSNYLLVLIFLGLDFLPLLLSGGMIIQAWYLPIILFCKALVFGGIEEIGWRYFFQPALQEKLIYLVSTLFTFLAWSLWHILYFYIDGSLATIHLLPFLLGLLSNCFILSAIYTNTRSLWLCVMTHALINALSQLSSAESLWLSLVIKVLIILLAMKIASTSMEKVKS
;
A
#
# COMPACT_ATOMS: atom_id res chain seq x y z
N MET A 1 -25.54 2.14 -0.62
CA MET A 1 -24.97 3.18 0.31
C MET A 1 -24.51 4.36 -0.52
N LYS A 2 -24.71 5.62 -0.07
CA LYS A 2 -24.21 6.79 -0.82
C LYS A 2 -22.70 6.94 -0.66
N ARG A 3 -21.98 7.47 -1.68
CA ARG A 3 -20.51 7.62 -1.68
C ARG A 3 -19.95 8.26 -0.40
N LYS A 4 -20.51 9.40 0.04
CA LYS A 4 -20.05 10.06 1.28
C LYS A 4 -20.14 9.16 2.48
N GLN A 5 -21.23 8.41 2.62
CA GLN A 5 -21.40 7.44 3.70
C GLN A 5 -20.37 6.31 3.58
N ALA A 6 -20.12 5.81 2.36
CA ALA A 6 -19.14 4.78 2.11
C ALA A 6 -17.72 5.21 2.51
N LEU A 7 -17.30 6.42 2.10
CA LEU A 7 -16.01 7.00 2.49
C LEU A 7 -15.90 7.21 4.01
N SER A 8 -16.94 7.75 4.66
CA SER A 8 -16.95 7.94 6.11
C SER A 8 -16.91 6.61 6.87
N PHE A 9 -17.65 5.60 6.41
CA PHE A 9 -17.60 4.25 6.99
C PHE A 9 -16.25 3.60 6.85
N TYR A 10 -15.64 3.70 5.67
CA TYR A 10 -14.30 3.17 5.43
C TYR A 10 -13.27 3.81 6.36
N LEU A 11 -13.21 5.14 6.39
CA LEU A 11 -12.24 5.87 7.22
C LEU A 11 -12.50 5.62 8.72
N ALA A 12 -13.74 5.73 9.18
CA ALA A 12 -14.09 5.50 10.57
C ALA A 12 -13.77 4.06 11.00
N GLY A 13 -14.07 3.07 10.16
CA GLY A 13 -13.77 1.68 10.46
C GLY A 13 -12.26 1.40 10.44
N THR A 14 -11.55 1.82 9.38
CA THR A 14 -10.11 1.61 9.24
C THR A 14 -9.34 2.27 10.39
N PHE A 15 -9.57 3.57 10.61
CA PHE A 15 -8.88 4.29 11.69
C PHE A 15 -9.39 3.93 13.08
N GLY A 16 -10.70 3.71 13.25
CA GLY A 16 -11.27 3.24 14.51
C GLY A 16 -10.66 1.93 14.97
N GLN A 17 -10.55 0.94 14.07
CA GLN A 17 -9.96 -0.35 14.40
C GLN A 17 -8.49 -0.23 14.78
N ILE A 18 -7.64 0.44 13.96
CA ILE A 18 -6.21 0.55 14.26
C ILE A 18 -5.94 1.41 15.50
N LEU A 19 -6.75 2.44 15.78
CA LEU A 19 -6.68 3.24 17.00
C LEU A 19 -7.05 2.41 18.24
N LEU A 20 -8.10 1.58 18.18
CA LEU A 20 -8.47 0.68 19.27
C LEU A 20 -7.37 -0.34 19.56
N VAL A 21 -6.73 -0.90 18.52
CA VAL A 21 -5.59 -1.80 18.67
C VAL A 21 -4.39 -1.06 19.25
N SER A 22 -4.12 0.17 18.81
CA SER A 22 -3.04 1.00 19.37
C SER A 22 -3.27 1.31 20.86
N LEU A 23 -4.50 1.59 21.24
CA LEU A 23 -4.88 1.79 22.65
C LEU A 23 -4.69 0.51 23.47
N LEU A 24 -5.08 -0.65 22.95
CA LEU A 24 -4.82 -1.94 23.59
C LEU A 24 -3.31 -2.18 23.78
N VAL A 25 -2.50 -1.94 22.75
CA VAL A 25 -1.04 -2.06 22.84
C VAL A 25 -0.46 -1.12 23.89
N TRP A 26 -0.96 0.12 23.96
CA TRP A 26 -0.56 1.08 24.99
C TRP A 26 -0.88 0.56 26.41
N LEU A 27 -2.10 0.08 26.64
CA LEU A 27 -2.52 -0.47 27.94
C LEU A 27 -1.64 -1.67 28.34
N LEU A 28 -1.36 -2.58 27.40
CA LEU A 28 -0.50 -3.75 27.66
C LEU A 28 0.92 -3.32 28.03
N ARG A 29 1.50 -2.35 27.30
CA ARG A 29 2.84 -1.82 27.58
C ARG A 29 2.91 -1.12 28.93
N VAL A 30 1.91 -0.31 29.28
CA VAL A 30 1.80 0.32 30.63
C VAL A 30 1.68 -0.74 31.72
N GLY A 31 1.00 -1.86 31.46
CA GLY A 31 0.91 -3.01 32.35
C GLY A 31 2.18 -3.88 32.39
N GLY A 32 3.28 -3.46 31.76
CA GLY A 32 4.57 -4.18 31.76
C GLY A 32 4.65 -5.35 30.78
N VAL A 33 3.64 -5.53 29.91
CA VAL A 33 3.67 -6.57 28.87
C VAL A 33 4.48 -6.07 27.67
N ARG A 34 5.49 -6.85 27.26
CA ARG A 34 6.25 -6.56 26.05
C ARG A 34 5.39 -6.86 24.81
N VAL A 35 5.11 -5.83 24.01
CA VAL A 35 4.34 -5.93 22.77
C VAL A 35 5.16 -5.31 21.65
N ASP A 36 5.76 -6.17 20.83
CA ASP A 36 6.53 -5.82 19.63
C ASP A 36 6.44 -6.95 18.60
N TYR A 37 6.99 -6.70 17.40
CA TYR A 37 6.99 -7.68 16.31
C TYR A 37 7.57 -9.05 16.69
N GLY A 38 8.48 -9.14 17.66
CA GLY A 38 9.11 -10.38 18.14
C GLY A 38 8.27 -11.18 19.14
N THR A 39 7.09 -10.69 19.55
CA THR A 39 6.23 -11.36 20.52
C THR A 39 4.93 -11.87 19.89
N PRO A 40 4.36 -13.01 20.36
CA PRO A 40 3.09 -13.53 19.85
C PRO A 40 1.93 -12.52 19.97
N ILE A 41 1.86 -11.81 21.10
CA ILE A 41 0.84 -10.77 21.31
C ILE A 41 1.04 -9.58 20.40
N GLY A 42 2.30 -9.18 20.15
CA GLY A 42 2.63 -8.13 19.19
C GLY A 42 2.29 -8.53 17.76
N LEU A 43 2.59 -9.76 17.35
CA LEU A 43 2.19 -10.26 16.03
C LEU A 43 0.66 -10.30 15.87
N PHE A 44 -0.07 -10.74 16.90
CA PHE A 44 -1.53 -10.76 16.90
C PHE A 44 -2.11 -9.33 16.75
N THR A 45 -1.64 -8.37 17.56
CA THR A 45 -2.10 -6.98 17.49
C THR A 45 -1.73 -6.32 16.17
N LEU A 46 -0.56 -6.65 15.61
CA LEU A 46 -0.11 -6.17 14.30
C LEU A 46 -1.02 -6.67 13.17
N ILE A 47 -1.38 -7.96 13.18
CA ILE A 47 -2.33 -8.53 12.22
C ILE A 47 -3.69 -7.85 12.38
N LEU A 48 -4.19 -7.74 13.61
CA LEU A 48 -5.50 -7.15 13.87
C LEU A 48 -5.57 -5.68 13.44
N GLY A 49 -4.55 -4.87 13.73
CA GLY A 49 -4.46 -3.47 13.30
C GLY A 49 -4.20 -3.35 11.80
N GLY A 50 -3.28 -4.14 11.27
CA GLY A 50 -2.85 -4.14 9.87
C GLY A 50 -3.96 -4.52 8.88
N LEU A 51 -4.84 -5.45 9.27
CA LEU A 51 -5.98 -5.83 8.43
C LEU A 51 -7.10 -4.78 8.37
N SER A 52 -7.04 -3.70 9.14
CA SER A 52 -8.13 -2.71 9.23
C SER A 52 -8.52 -2.14 7.86
N SER A 53 -7.56 -1.72 7.04
CA SER A 53 -7.83 -1.22 5.68
C SER A 53 -8.52 -2.27 4.81
N ALA A 54 -8.03 -3.51 4.82
CA ALA A 54 -8.59 -4.60 4.01
C ALA A 54 -10.01 -4.99 4.44
N ILE A 55 -10.25 -5.12 5.75
CA ILE A 55 -11.56 -5.52 6.30
C ILE A 55 -12.61 -4.47 5.94
N TRP A 56 -12.35 -3.20 6.27
CA TRP A 56 -13.32 -2.14 6.03
C TRP A 56 -13.44 -1.78 4.55
N GLY A 57 -12.35 -1.86 3.79
CA GLY A 57 -12.36 -1.70 2.33
C GLY A 57 -13.18 -2.79 1.65
N GLY A 58 -13.00 -4.05 2.04
CA GLY A 58 -13.79 -5.17 1.53
C GLY A 58 -15.27 -5.06 1.89
N TYR A 59 -15.57 -4.76 3.16
CA TYR A 59 -16.95 -4.55 3.61
C TYR A 59 -17.67 -3.46 2.81
N VAL A 60 -17.03 -2.30 2.66
CA VAL A 60 -17.64 -1.16 1.96
C VAL A 60 -17.71 -1.41 0.46
N SER A 61 -16.73 -2.08 -0.14
CA SER A 61 -16.78 -2.46 -1.56
C SER A 61 -17.98 -3.36 -1.86
N ILE A 62 -18.26 -4.34 -1.01
CA ILE A 62 -19.42 -5.22 -1.14
C ILE A 62 -20.73 -4.42 -1.01
N ARG A 63 -20.80 -3.47 -0.06
CA ARG A 63 -22.00 -2.69 0.21
C ARG A 63 -22.23 -1.53 -0.76
N TYR A 64 -21.16 -0.93 -1.29
CA TYR A 64 -21.23 0.25 -2.16
C TYR A 64 -21.24 -0.12 -3.63
N HIS A 65 -20.34 -1.01 -4.07
CA HIS A 65 -20.26 -1.48 -5.47
C HIS A 65 -21.13 -2.70 -5.76
N HIS A 66 -21.91 -3.19 -4.76
CA HIS A 66 -22.74 -4.40 -4.89
C HIS A 66 -21.94 -5.62 -5.37
N SER A 67 -20.63 -5.67 -5.10
CA SER A 67 -19.79 -6.83 -5.39
C SER A 67 -20.03 -7.93 -4.34
N SER A 68 -19.59 -9.16 -4.64
CA SER A 68 -19.63 -10.26 -3.67
C SER A 68 -18.25 -10.49 -3.07
N PHE A 69 -18.20 -11.17 -1.91
CA PHE A 69 -16.93 -11.63 -1.34
C PHE A 69 -16.16 -12.53 -2.33
N LYS A 70 -16.89 -13.42 -3.06
CA LYS A 70 -16.31 -14.27 -4.10
C LYS A 70 -15.64 -13.43 -5.22
N GLN A 71 -16.28 -12.34 -5.61
CA GLN A 71 -15.71 -11.39 -6.59
C GLN A 71 -14.42 -10.77 -6.06
N LEU A 72 -14.42 -10.29 -4.82
CA LEU A 72 -13.25 -9.67 -4.19
C LEU A 72 -12.06 -10.64 -4.15
N VAL A 73 -12.29 -11.89 -3.72
CA VAL A 73 -11.26 -12.93 -3.69
C VAL A 73 -10.76 -13.25 -5.11
N ARG A 74 -11.65 -13.33 -6.09
CA ARG A 74 -11.26 -13.52 -7.49
C ARG A 74 -10.39 -12.39 -8.00
N ASP A 75 -10.76 -11.14 -7.73
CA ASP A 75 -10.02 -9.95 -8.20
C ASP A 75 -8.66 -9.82 -7.49
N PHE A 76 -8.58 -10.26 -6.22
CA PHE A 76 -7.33 -10.32 -5.46
C PHE A 76 -6.32 -11.32 -6.05
N PHE A 77 -6.79 -12.46 -6.60
CA PHE A 77 -5.96 -13.51 -7.18
C PHE A 77 -6.03 -13.58 -8.72
N GLN A 78 -6.48 -12.51 -9.38
CA GLN A 78 -6.61 -12.47 -10.83
C GLN A 78 -5.26 -12.29 -11.53
N VAL A 79 -4.40 -13.30 -11.43
CA VAL A 79 -3.04 -13.29 -12.01
C VAL A 79 -3.04 -13.22 -13.54
N LYS A 80 -4.10 -13.67 -14.20
CA LYS A 80 -4.18 -13.65 -15.68
C LYS A 80 -4.49 -12.24 -16.15
N GLN A 81 -3.43 -11.47 -16.48
CA GLN A 81 -3.48 -10.11 -16.98
C GLN A 81 -2.77 -10.01 -18.35
N PRO A 82 -3.08 -9.02 -19.19
CA PRO A 82 -2.31 -8.73 -20.38
C PRO A 82 -0.83 -8.49 -20.08
N LEU A 83 0.07 -8.92 -20.97
CA LEU A 83 1.51 -8.72 -20.80
C LEU A 83 1.87 -7.23 -20.62
N SER A 84 1.18 -6.33 -21.36
CA SER A 84 1.37 -4.88 -21.24
C SER A 84 1.19 -4.35 -19.83
N ASN A 85 0.29 -4.96 -19.04
CA ASN A 85 0.05 -4.57 -17.66
C ASN A 85 1.21 -5.01 -16.74
N TYR A 86 1.78 -6.17 -16.97
CA TYR A 86 3.00 -6.61 -16.26
C TYR A 86 4.22 -5.79 -16.65
N LEU A 87 4.35 -5.41 -17.94
CA LEU A 87 5.41 -4.50 -18.38
C LEU A 87 5.31 -3.13 -17.70
N LEU A 88 4.09 -2.60 -17.50
CA LEU A 88 3.87 -1.38 -16.74
C LEU A 88 4.38 -1.50 -15.29
N VAL A 89 4.09 -2.62 -14.64
CA VAL A 89 4.61 -2.91 -13.29
C VAL A 89 6.14 -2.96 -13.30
N LEU A 90 6.74 -3.66 -14.25
CA LEU A 90 8.21 -3.77 -14.37
C LEU A 90 8.87 -2.41 -14.62
N ILE A 91 8.25 -1.52 -15.41
CA ILE A 91 8.77 -0.15 -15.62
C ILE A 91 8.79 0.62 -14.28
N PHE A 92 7.71 0.59 -13.51
CA PHE A 92 7.67 1.28 -12.22
C PHE A 92 8.65 0.68 -11.21
N LEU A 93 8.71 -0.64 -11.08
CA LEU A 93 9.69 -1.30 -10.21
C LEU A 93 11.12 -1.03 -10.63
N GLY A 94 11.40 -1.09 -11.95
CA GLY A 94 12.71 -0.80 -12.50
C GLY A 94 13.16 0.64 -12.20
N LEU A 95 12.25 1.61 -12.28
CA LEU A 95 12.52 3.00 -11.90
C LEU A 95 12.72 3.13 -10.39
N ASP A 96 11.81 2.59 -9.57
CA ASP A 96 11.83 2.75 -8.11
C ASP A 96 13.12 2.16 -7.49
N PHE A 97 13.61 1.04 -8.02
CA PHE A 97 14.85 0.39 -7.55
C PHE A 97 16.10 0.78 -8.35
N LEU A 98 16.00 1.64 -9.36
CA LEU A 98 17.15 2.09 -10.14
C LEU A 98 18.25 2.77 -9.29
N PRO A 99 17.91 3.68 -8.33
CA PRO A 99 18.92 4.30 -7.46
C PRO A 99 19.72 3.26 -6.66
N LEU A 100 19.03 2.23 -6.16
CA LEU A 100 19.65 1.13 -5.44
C LEU A 100 20.61 0.32 -6.31
N LEU A 101 20.18 -0.05 -7.52
CA LEU A 101 21.00 -0.84 -8.46
C LEU A 101 22.25 -0.08 -8.89
N LEU A 102 22.18 1.24 -9.00
CA LEU A 102 23.30 2.08 -9.43
C LEU A 102 24.28 2.43 -8.30
N SER A 103 23.84 2.46 -7.03
CA SER A 103 24.67 2.96 -5.92
C SER A 103 24.99 1.95 -4.84
N GLY A 104 24.20 0.95 -4.61
CA GLY A 104 24.41 0.05 -3.48
C GLY A 104 24.17 -1.42 -3.79
N GLY A 105 23.25 -1.68 -4.67
CA GLY A 105 22.81 -3.03 -4.97
C GLY A 105 21.93 -3.66 -3.89
N MET A 106 21.66 -4.94 -4.06
CA MET A 106 20.81 -5.72 -3.16
C MET A 106 21.65 -6.70 -2.34
N ILE A 107 21.27 -6.91 -1.08
CA ILE A 107 21.91 -7.88 -0.19
C ILE A 107 21.01 -9.11 -0.10
N ILE A 108 21.32 -10.14 -0.87
CA ILE A 108 20.62 -11.42 -0.86
C ILE A 108 21.44 -12.45 -0.08
N GLN A 109 21.10 -12.64 1.20
CA GLN A 109 21.81 -13.58 2.08
C GLN A 109 21.53 -15.04 1.73
N ALA A 110 20.35 -15.34 1.16
CA ALA A 110 19.95 -16.67 0.73
C ALA A 110 19.01 -16.59 -0.47
N TRP A 111 19.11 -17.52 -1.41
CA TRP A 111 18.34 -17.52 -2.66
C TRP A 111 16.80 -17.58 -2.44
N TYR A 112 16.35 -18.18 -1.36
CA TYR A 112 14.93 -18.31 -1.01
C TYR A 112 14.36 -17.08 -0.27
N LEU A 113 15.21 -16.20 0.27
CA LEU A 113 14.78 -15.04 1.07
C LEU A 113 13.84 -14.10 0.30
N PRO A 114 14.09 -13.74 -0.98
CA PRO A 114 13.15 -12.90 -1.73
C PRO A 114 11.75 -13.50 -1.83
N ILE A 115 11.66 -14.84 -1.96
CA ILE A 115 10.37 -15.55 -2.07
C ILE A 115 9.60 -15.48 -0.74
N ILE A 116 10.29 -15.74 0.38
CA ILE A 116 9.69 -15.65 1.72
C ILE A 116 9.20 -14.22 1.99
N LEU A 117 10.04 -13.21 1.69
CA LEU A 117 9.68 -11.80 1.88
C LEU A 117 8.49 -11.40 1.01
N PHE A 118 8.43 -11.86 -0.23
CA PHE A 118 7.29 -11.63 -1.11
C PHE A 118 6.01 -12.27 -0.56
N CYS A 119 6.03 -13.54 -0.16
CA CYS A 119 4.87 -14.21 0.44
C CYS A 119 4.40 -13.51 1.72
N LYS A 120 5.33 -13.08 2.58
CA LYS A 120 5.04 -12.29 3.76
C LYS A 120 4.40 -10.94 3.38
N ALA A 121 4.96 -10.25 2.39
CA ALA A 121 4.50 -8.95 1.94
C ALA A 121 3.12 -9.00 1.25
N LEU A 122 2.72 -10.12 0.65
CA LEU A 122 1.35 -10.31 0.15
C LEU A 122 0.32 -10.18 1.27
N VAL A 123 0.65 -10.70 2.47
CA VAL A 123 -0.25 -10.69 3.64
C VAL A 123 -0.15 -9.38 4.42
N PHE A 124 1.06 -8.82 4.60
CA PHE A 124 1.29 -7.64 5.44
C PHE A 124 1.39 -6.31 4.66
N GLY A 125 1.20 -6.32 3.35
CA GLY A 125 1.23 -5.13 2.51
C GLY A 125 0.20 -5.24 1.39
N GLY A 126 0.32 -6.25 0.54
CA GLY A 126 -0.57 -6.42 -0.61
C GLY A 126 -2.06 -6.42 -0.25
N ILE A 127 -2.46 -7.02 0.87
CA ILE A 127 -3.86 -7.08 1.30
C ILE A 127 -4.45 -5.68 1.58
N GLU A 128 -3.64 -4.70 1.94
CA GLU A 128 -4.07 -3.32 2.17
C GLU A 128 -4.69 -2.67 0.93
N GLU A 129 -4.31 -3.15 -0.27
CA GLU A 129 -4.79 -2.61 -1.54
C GLU A 129 -6.30 -2.81 -1.74
N ILE A 130 -6.90 -3.76 -1.00
CA ILE A 130 -8.37 -3.93 -0.92
C ILE A 130 -9.02 -2.62 -0.41
N GLY A 131 -8.41 -1.99 0.58
CA GLY A 131 -8.91 -0.72 1.10
C GLY A 131 -8.49 0.46 0.25
N TRP A 132 -7.19 0.62 0.03
CA TRP A 132 -6.65 1.85 -0.56
C TRP A 132 -6.93 1.98 -2.05
N ARG A 133 -6.75 0.93 -2.87
CA ARG A 133 -6.87 0.99 -4.34
C ARG A 133 -8.16 0.39 -4.87
N TYR A 134 -8.67 -0.66 -4.25
CA TYR A 134 -9.92 -1.24 -4.73
C TYR A 134 -11.15 -0.42 -4.34
N PHE A 135 -11.11 0.26 -3.16
CA PHE A 135 -12.24 1.09 -2.69
C PHE A 135 -11.91 2.59 -2.58
N PHE A 136 -10.98 2.99 -1.67
CA PHE A 136 -10.89 4.38 -1.19
C PHE A 136 -10.56 5.37 -2.29
N GLN A 137 -9.47 5.14 -3.02
CA GLN A 137 -9.04 6.04 -4.08
C GLN A 137 -10.02 6.12 -5.25
N PRO A 138 -10.59 5.02 -5.80
CA PRO A 138 -11.63 5.13 -6.83
C PRO A 138 -12.86 5.91 -6.38
N ALA A 139 -13.31 5.71 -5.13
CA ALA A 139 -14.42 6.48 -4.58
C ALA A 139 -14.11 7.99 -4.45
N LEU A 140 -12.85 8.37 -4.22
CA LEU A 140 -12.41 9.76 -4.29
C LEU A 140 -12.40 10.27 -5.73
N GLN A 141 -11.91 9.46 -6.68
CA GLN A 141 -11.80 9.80 -8.11
C GLN A 141 -13.15 10.01 -8.81
N GLU A 142 -14.26 9.58 -8.24
CA GLU A 142 -15.59 9.94 -8.74
C GLU A 142 -15.86 11.46 -8.76
N LYS A 143 -15.17 12.25 -7.92
CA LYS A 143 -15.36 13.70 -7.78
C LYS A 143 -14.07 14.53 -7.81
N LEU A 144 -12.94 13.91 -7.56
CA LEU A 144 -11.64 14.56 -7.49
C LEU A 144 -10.77 14.13 -8.67
N ILE A 145 -9.92 15.03 -9.11
CA ILE A 145 -8.90 14.71 -10.11
C ILE A 145 -7.90 13.72 -9.54
N TYR A 146 -7.19 13.00 -10.40
CA TYR A 146 -6.22 11.97 -10.05
C TYR A 146 -5.21 12.44 -8.99
N LEU A 147 -4.58 13.61 -9.21
CA LEU A 147 -3.58 14.15 -8.29
C LEU A 147 -4.15 14.33 -6.88
N VAL A 148 -5.30 14.98 -6.76
CA VAL A 148 -5.92 15.29 -5.47
C VAL A 148 -6.36 14.02 -4.75
N SER A 149 -6.97 13.06 -5.46
CA SER A 149 -7.38 11.77 -4.87
C SER A 149 -6.17 10.95 -4.41
N THR A 150 -5.07 10.97 -5.17
CA THR A 150 -3.83 10.28 -4.79
C THR A 150 -3.18 10.90 -3.55
N LEU A 151 -3.16 12.25 -3.46
CA LEU A 151 -2.63 12.94 -2.28
C LEU A 151 -3.49 12.69 -1.02
N PHE A 152 -4.82 12.68 -1.14
CA PHE A 152 -5.70 12.30 -0.02
C PHE A 152 -5.47 10.85 0.42
N THR A 153 -5.27 9.94 -0.53
CA THR A 153 -4.95 8.55 -0.24
C THR A 153 -3.59 8.44 0.45
N PHE A 154 -2.58 9.17 -0.03
CA PHE A 154 -1.26 9.24 0.60
C PHE A 154 -1.34 9.74 2.04
N LEU A 155 -2.05 10.84 2.31
CA LEU A 155 -2.20 11.39 3.66
C LEU A 155 -2.87 10.39 4.61
N ALA A 156 -3.97 9.78 4.19
CA ALA A 156 -4.66 8.76 4.99
C ALA A 156 -3.76 7.55 5.24
N TRP A 157 -3.06 7.08 4.22
CA TRP A 157 -2.16 5.93 4.32
C TRP A 157 -0.94 6.21 5.19
N SER A 158 -0.39 7.44 5.13
CA SER A 158 0.69 7.89 6.01
C SER A 158 0.28 7.89 7.48
N LEU A 159 -0.89 8.45 7.81
CA LEU A 159 -1.40 8.46 9.17
C LEU A 159 -1.64 7.03 9.70
N TRP A 160 -2.16 6.14 8.84
CA TRP A 160 -2.35 4.74 9.17
C TRP A 160 -1.00 4.05 9.48
N HIS A 161 0.05 4.31 8.70
CA HIS A 161 1.37 3.74 8.95
C HIS A 161 2.01 4.22 10.26
N ILE A 162 1.78 5.46 10.69
CA ILE A 162 2.25 5.94 12.00
C ILE A 162 1.68 5.08 13.12
N LEU A 163 0.38 4.77 13.07
CA LEU A 163 -0.27 3.89 14.05
C LEU A 163 0.24 2.44 13.94
N TYR A 164 0.48 1.96 12.71
CA TYR A 164 1.04 0.64 12.47
C TYR A 164 2.44 0.49 13.07
N PHE A 165 3.33 1.48 12.86
CA PHE A 165 4.67 1.52 13.46
C PHE A 165 4.64 1.65 14.99
N TYR A 166 3.60 2.30 15.53
CA TYR A 166 3.39 2.30 16.96
C TYR A 166 3.07 0.90 17.48
N ILE A 167 2.20 0.16 16.80
CA ILE A 167 1.80 -1.20 17.21
C ILE A 167 3.00 -2.15 17.16
N ASP A 168 3.80 -2.12 16.09
CA ASP A 168 4.95 -3.02 15.90
C ASP A 168 6.19 -2.64 16.75
N GLY A 169 6.20 -1.43 17.32
CA GLY A 169 7.28 -0.92 18.17
C GLY A 169 8.40 -0.22 17.40
N SER A 170 8.30 -0.05 16.08
CA SER A 170 9.36 0.55 15.25
C SER A 170 9.27 2.08 15.14
N LEU A 171 8.20 2.72 15.63
CA LEU A 171 7.96 4.15 15.43
C LEU A 171 9.14 5.05 15.85
N ALA A 172 9.87 4.68 16.91
CA ALA A 172 11.01 5.45 17.40
C ALA A 172 12.29 5.27 16.57
N THR A 173 12.36 4.22 15.75
CA THR A 173 13.57 3.85 14.99
C THR A 173 13.45 4.11 13.51
N ILE A 174 12.23 4.31 13.00
CA ILE A 174 12.02 4.54 11.58
C ILE A 174 12.45 5.95 11.17
N HIS A 175 13.14 6.04 10.05
CA HIS A 175 13.45 7.33 9.40
C HIS A 175 12.21 7.84 8.66
N LEU A 176 11.37 8.61 9.36
CA LEU A 176 10.03 8.99 8.89
C LEU A 176 10.04 9.73 7.54
N LEU A 177 10.98 10.67 7.32
CA LEU A 177 11.04 11.43 6.07
C LEU A 177 11.36 10.55 4.85
N PRO A 178 12.42 9.73 4.83
CA PRO A 178 12.66 8.77 3.76
C PRO A 178 11.48 7.81 3.54
N PHE A 179 10.86 7.32 4.62
CA PHE A 179 9.68 6.47 4.53
C PHE A 179 8.52 7.19 3.82
N LEU A 180 8.18 8.43 4.22
CA LEU A 180 7.08 9.18 3.61
C LEU A 180 7.35 9.52 2.14
N LEU A 181 8.59 9.81 1.76
CA LEU A 181 8.97 10.02 0.36
C LEU A 181 8.81 8.73 -0.47
N GLY A 182 9.19 7.58 0.08
CA GLY A 182 8.93 6.28 -0.52
C GLY A 182 7.44 5.99 -0.64
N LEU A 183 6.68 6.19 0.44
CA LEU A 183 5.24 5.98 0.46
C LEU A 183 4.50 6.88 -0.54
N LEU A 184 4.96 8.12 -0.73
CA LEU A 184 4.39 9.03 -1.73
C LEU A 184 4.57 8.48 -3.14
N SER A 185 5.79 8.08 -3.53
CA SER A 185 6.03 7.48 -4.85
C SER A 185 5.24 6.19 -5.03
N ASN A 186 5.19 5.31 -4.02
CA ASN A 186 4.40 4.08 -4.04
C ASN A 186 2.91 4.36 -4.20
N CYS A 187 2.40 5.41 -3.54
CA CYS A 187 1.02 5.82 -3.69
C CYS A 187 0.71 6.20 -5.15
N PHE A 188 1.59 6.93 -5.83
CA PHE A 188 1.44 7.28 -7.24
C PHE A 188 1.57 6.07 -8.16
N ILE A 189 2.53 5.18 -7.94
CA ILE A 189 2.72 3.93 -8.70
C ILE A 189 1.44 3.10 -8.67
N LEU A 190 0.99 2.74 -7.47
CA LEU A 190 -0.17 1.86 -7.26
C LEU A 190 -1.46 2.49 -7.78
N SER A 191 -1.59 3.82 -7.61
CA SER A 191 -2.71 4.59 -8.14
C SER A 191 -2.76 4.59 -9.67
N ALA A 192 -1.61 4.76 -10.33
CA ALA A 192 -1.52 4.73 -11.80
C ALA A 192 -1.81 3.32 -12.34
N ILE A 193 -1.24 2.28 -11.70
CA ILE A 193 -1.50 0.88 -12.07
C ILE A 193 -3.01 0.62 -11.97
N TYR A 194 -3.65 0.94 -10.84
CA TYR A 194 -5.08 0.67 -10.69
C TYR A 194 -5.94 1.50 -11.66
N THR A 195 -5.64 2.78 -11.85
CA THR A 195 -6.39 3.65 -12.76
C THR A 195 -6.31 3.14 -14.22
N ASN A 196 -5.14 2.64 -14.63
CA ASN A 196 -4.92 2.14 -15.98
C ASN A 196 -5.45 0.71 -16.21
N THR A 197 -5.34 -0.18 -15.22
CA THR A 197 -5.58 -1.62 -15.42
C THR A 197 -6.85 -2.13 -14.77
N ARG A 198 -7.37 -1.41 -13.78
CA ARG A 198 -8.47 -1.84 -12.89
C ARG A 198 -8.22 -3.19 -12.21
N SER A 199 -6.96 -3.62 -12.11
CA SER A 199 -6.56 -4.89 -11.51
C SER A 199 -6.13 -4.72 -10.07
N LEU A 200 -6.89 -5.30 -9.14
CA LEU A 200 -6.48 -5.39 -7.74
C LEU A 200 -5.21 -6.23 -7.59
N TRP A 201 -5.13 -7.36 -8.31
CA TRP A 201 -3.96 -8.24 -8.28
C TRP A 201 -2.66 -7.52 -8.61
N LEU A 202 -2.63 -6.68 -9.64
CA LEU A 202 -1.41 -5.95 -10.01
C LEU A 202 -0.98 -4.98 -8.92
N CYS A 203 -1.91 -4.34 -8.22
CA CYS A 203 -1.58 -3.48 -7.06
C CYS A 203 -1.04 -4.31 -5.89
N VAL A 204 -1.71 -5.43 -5.56
CA VAL A 204 -1.29 -6.38 -4.51
C VAL A 204 0.12 -6.89 -4.77
N MET A 205 0.38 -7.37 -5.98
CA MET A 205 1.68 -7.90 -6.39
C MET A 205 2.75 -6.81 -6.37
N THR A 206 2.46 -5.63 -6.92
CA THR A 206 3.43 -4.51 -6.97
C THR A 206 3.78 -4.05 -5.56
N HIS A 207 2.81 -3.86 -4.68
CA HIS A 207 3.04 -3.49 -3.28
C HIS A 207 3.89 -4.55 -2.57
N ALA A 208 3.56 -5.83 -2.73
CA ALA A 208 4.32 -6.91 -2.14
C ALA A 208 5.77 -6.97 -2.66
N LEU A 209 5.98 -6.73 -3.96
CA LEU A 209 7.32 -6.66 -4.54
C LEU A 209 8.11 -5.46 -4.01
N ILE A 210 7.52 -4.27 -3.93
CA ILE A 210 8.17 -3.10 -3.33
C ILE A 210 8.61 -3.41 -1.89
N ASN A 211 7.72 -3.96 -1.07
CA ASN A 211 8.03 -4.29 0.32
C ASN A 211 9.11 -5.38 0.45
N ALA A 212 9.07 -6.40 -0.40
CA ALA A 212 10.08 -7.46 -0.39
C ALA A 212 11.47 -6.95 -0.83
N LEU A 213 11.51 -6.21 -1.95
CA LEU A 213 12.75 -5.67 -2.49
C LEU A 213 13.35 -4.59 -1.57
N SER A 214 12.54 -3.75 -0.94
CA SER A 214 13.03 -2.75 0.03
C SER A 214 13.71 -3.38 1.24
N GLN A 215 13.28 -4.56 1.68
CA GLN A 215 13.93 -5.29 2.77
C GLN A 215 15.28 -5.93 2.38
N LEU A 216 15.55 -6.05 1.08
CA LEU A 216 16.82 -6.56 0.52
C LEU A 216 17.75 -5.41 0.10
N SER A 217 17.31 -4.16 0.26
CA SER A 217 18.04 -2.99 -0.19
C SER A 217 19.19 -2.63 0.74
N SER A 218 20.32 -2.23 0.16
CA SER A 218 21.41 -1.52 0.84
C SER A 218 21.18 -0.01 0.78
N ALA A 219 22.13 0.78 1.30
CA ALA A 219 22.08 2.24 1.20
C ALA A 219 22.10 2.71 -0.25
N GLU A 220 21.28 3.70 -0.57
CA GLU A 220 21.20 4.32 -1.90
C GLU A 220 21.57 5.83 -1.84
N SER A 221 21.88 6.40 -2.99
CA SER A 221 22.09 7.85 -3.12
C SER A 221 20.79 8.61 -2.94
N LEU A 222 20.71 9.46 -1.91
CA LEU A 222 19.52 10.26 -1.62
C LEU A 222 19.09 11.15 -2.80
N TRP A 223 20.05 11.82 -3.44
CA TRP A 223 19.76 12.72 -4.58
C TRP A 223 19.21 11.97 -5.78
N LEU A 224 19.81 10.84 -6.12
CA LEU A 224 19.32 10.01 -7.23
C LEU A 224 17.93 9.46 -6.93
N SER A 225 17.69 9.01 -5.69
CA SER A 225 16.38 8.55 -5.24
C SER A 225 15.32 9.65 -5.38
N LEU A 226 15.61 10.88 -4.94
CA LEU A 226 14.68 12.01 -5.07
C LEU A 226 14.34 12.34 -6.52
N VAL A 227 15.35 12.39 -7.41
CA VAL A 227 15.12 12.65 -8.85
C VAL A 227 14.24 11.57 -9.47
N ILE A 228 14.53 10.30 -9.18
CA ILE A 228 13.74 9.18 -9.71
C ILE A 228 12.31 9.20 -9.16
N LYS A 229 12.09 9.50 -7.88
CA LYS A 229 10.74 9.63 -7.31
C LYS A 229 9.92 10.73 -8.00
N VAL A 230 10.53 11.86 -8.34
CA VAL A 230 9.86 12.90 -9.13
C VAL A 230 9.49 12.37 -10.52
N LEU A 231 10.41 11.68 -11.20
CA LEU A 231 10.12 11.08 -12.52
C LEU A 231 9.00 10.05 -12.45
N ILE A 232 8.97 9.20 -11.42
CA ILE A 232 7.89 8.25 -11.16
C ILE A 232 6.54 8.96 -11.03
N ILE A 233 6.47 10.02 -10.24
CA ILE A 233 5.25 10.80 -10.03
C ILE A 233 4.76 11.41 -11.35
N LEU A 234 5.65 12.03 -12.12
CA LEU A 234 5.31 12.60 -13.42
C LEU A 234 4.82 11.53 -14.41
N LEU A 235 5.48 10.39 -14.47
CA LEU A 235 5.08 9.26 -15.31
C LEU A 235 3.71 8.71 -14.87
N ALA A 236 3.49 8.52 -13.58
CA ALA A 236 2.22 8.05 -13.03
C ALA A 236 1.06 9.00 -13.37
N MET A 237 1.28 10.31 -13.26
CA MET A 237 0.31 11.33 -13.64
C MET A 237 -0.02 11.27 -15.14
N LYS A 238 0.99 11.11 -16.00
CA LYS A 238 0.81 10.99 -17.45
C LYS A 238 0.00 9.75 -17.81
N ILE A 239 0.33 8.60 -17.25
CA ILE A 239 -0.39 7.33 -17.50
C ILE A 239 -1.85 7.45 -17.06
N ALA A 240 -2.09 7.98 -15.85
CA ALA A 240 -3.43 8.13 -15.33
C ALA A 240 -4.29 9.11 -16.16
N SER A 241 -3.73 10.25 -16.62
CA SER A 241 -4.46 11.21 -17.47
C SER A 241 -4.90 10.57 -18.80
N THR A 242 -3.97 9.89 -19.48
CA THR A 242 -4.27 9.19 -20.74
C THR A 242 -5.35 8.11 -20.58
N SER A 243 -5.33 7.38 -19.45
CA SER A 243 -6.32 6.34 -19.17
C SER A 243 -7.71 6.93 -18.88
N MET A 244 -7.77 8.08 -18.20
CA MET A 244 -9.02 8.75 -17.88
C MET A 244 -9.66 9.41 -19.11
N GLU A 245 -8.87 9.88 -20.08
CA GLU A 245 -9.35 10.41 -21.36
C GLU A 245 -10.02 9.33 -22.21
N LYS A 246 -9.40 8.13 -22.29
CA LYS A 246 -9.96 6.98 -23.03
C LYS A 246 -11.30 6.47 -22.47
N VAL A 247 -11.61 6.72 -21.21
CA VAL A 247 -12.90 6.32 -20.61
C VAL A 247 -14.00 7.35 -20.93
N LYS A 248 -13.64 8.59 -21.29
CA LYS A 248 -14.59 9.67 -21.62
C LYS A 248 -14.91 9.77 -23.11
N SER A 249 -14.05 9.20 -23.97
CA SER A 249 -14.27 9.06 -25.43
C SER A 249 -15.09 7.82 -25.75
#